data_580ccc742f1101c68bb7b31908ef24e7
#
_entry.id   580ccc742f1101c68bb7b31908ef24e7
#
_cell.length_a   1.000
_cell.length_b   1.000
_cell.length_c   1.000
_cell.angle_alpha   90.00
_cell.angle_beta   90.00
_cell.angle_gamma   90.00
#
_symmetry.space_group_name_H-M   'P 1'
#
loop_
_entity.id
_entity.type
_entity.pdbx_description
1 polymer ?
#
loop_
_entity_poly.entity_id
_entity_poly.type
_entity_poly.pdbx_seq_one_letter_code
_entity_poly.pdbx_strand_id
1 'polypeptide(L)'
;MASEIMRRKVITIEPDETIATAISRMIENNIHHLPVTSSKKFLGMVGFDSLLRRSVIPVSTKVSTLMEYGPRGKEDSSAIDIAKLMVDAGRKAVAIVDDDEKLIGIITTTDIIKNISKIINPSEYKVGDIMSKEPITVNEDDDVDLAIKTMRDIDEFSLPVVNEYGKLTGIINIEDFSRAYWRDKEKMSQGEYYRNMGKIKVKDVMVPPVFSKEEDSLTKCLKQMDEMNSKICVVVDNEFKPIGILTHSDLLDEIVKLQPQEGVLVNISGINFPDLETYDRIYEIIQRRIKGFGKINRLTPKILNLHFEEHKQQSGEIKYSVRGRLTTESRTFYARAWDWDLFKAVRELMDEFKRMIEKEKEKRLGE
;
A
#
# COMPACT_ATOMS: atom_id res chain seq x y z
N MET A 1 -5.72 -13.67 15.82
CA MET A 1 -5.36 -12.40 16.49
C MET A 1 -4.01 -11.93 15.95
N ALA A 2 -3.73 -10.61 15.98
CA ALA A 2 -2.43 -10.05 15.60
C ALA A 2 -1.28 -10.70 16.37
N SER A 3 -1.49 -10.96 17.66
CA SER A 3 -0.53 -11.64 18.56
C SER A 3 -0.03 -12.99 18.06
N GLU A 4 -0.81 -13.70 17.24
CA GLU A 4 -0.50 -15.05 16.73
C GLU A 4 0.31 -15.01 15.43
N ILE A 5 0.26 -13.90 14.69
CA ILE A 5 0.88 -13.76 13.37
C ILE A 5 2.00 -12.72 13.32
N MET A 6 2.09 -11.85 14.34
CA MET A 6 3.11 -10.81 14.36
C MET A 6 4.51 -11.36 14.65
N ARG A 7 5.50 -10.73 14.05
CA ARG A 7 6.90 -10.92 14.40
C ARG A 7 7.26 -10.02 15.56
N ARG A 8 7.64 -10.61 16.71
CA ARG A 8 8.02 -9.86 17.92
C ARG A 8 9.47 -9.35 17.89
N LYS A 9 10.37 -10.10 17.24
CA LYS A 9 11.75 -9.65 17.05
C LYS A 9 11.80 -8.74 15.84
N VAL A 10 11.65 -7.44 16.06
CA VAL A 10 11.59 -6.42 15.01
C VAL A 10 12.93 -5.73 14.87
N ILE A 11 13.42 -5.63 13.65
CA ILE A 11 14.58 -4.81 13.31
C ILE A 11 14.06 -3.40 13.09
N THR A 12 14.64 -2.43 13.77
CA THR A 12 14.24 -1.02 13.75
C THR A 12 15.38 -0.12 13.31
N ILE A 13 15.08 1.14 13.07
CA ILE A 13 16.04 2.18 12.79
C ILE A 13 15.67 3.46 13.53
N GLU A 14 16.68 4.23 13.95
CA GLU A 14 16.46 5.53 14.58
C GLU A 14 16.26 6.64 13.52
N PRO A 15 15.48 7.71 13.79
CA PRO A 15 15.18 8.76 12.82
C PRO A 15 16.39 9.53 12.33
N ASP A 16 17.45 9.60 13.14
CA ASP A 16 18.69 10.30 12.81
C ASP A 16 19.71 9.47 12.03
N GLU A 17 19.48 8.17 11.88
CA GLU A 17 20.31 7.31 11.06
C GLU A 17 20.08 7.61 9.57
N THR A 18 21.01 7.15 8.71
CA THR A 18 20.98 7.47 7.28
C THR A 18 20.17 6.45 6.48
N ILE A 19 19.76 6.87 5.29
CA ILE A 19 19.15 5.98 4.30
C ILE A 19 20.10 4.86 3.89
N ALA A 20 21.41 5.10 3.80
CA ALA A 20 22.39 4.03 3.59
C ALA A 20 22.26 2.93 4.63
N THR A 21 22.18 3.30 5.91
CA THR A 21 21.99 2.35 7.02
C THR A 21 20.66 1.60 6.90
N ALA A 22 19.58 2.29 6.53
CA ALA A 22 18.28 1.66 6.32
C ALA A 22 18.33 0.60 5.22
N ILE A 23 18.92 0.94 4.08
CA ILE A 23 19.09 0.03 2.93
C ILE A 23 19.93 -1.19 3.33
N SER A 24 21.09 -0.99 3.98
CA SER A 24 21.96 -2.08 4.43
C SER A 24 21.20 -3.03 5.36
N ARG A 25 20.47 -2.50 6.36
CA ARG A 25 19.66 -3.33 7.26
C ARG A 25 18.56 -4.11 6.55
N MET A 26 17.88 -3.49 5.57
CA MET A 26 16.85 -4.18 4.79
C MET A 26 17.44 -5.31 3.96
N ILE A 27 18.56 -5.08 3.28
CA ILE A 27 19.24 -6.08 2.45
C ILE A 27 19.80 -7.23 3.29
N GLU A 28 20.53 -6.93 4.37
CA GLU A 28 21.18 -7.92 5.24
C GLU A 28 20.18 -8.86 5.91
N ASN A 29 18.99 -8.34 6.23
CA ASN A 29 17.95 -9.09 6.94
C ASN A 29 16.83 -9.58 6.03
N ASN A 30 16.93 -9.35 4.71
CA ASN A 30 15.92 -9.71 3.72
C ASN A 30 14.51 -9.20 4.09
N ILE A 31 14.45 -7.93 4.49
CA ILE A 31 13.19 -7.23 4.85
C ILE A 31 13.02 -5.99 3.98
N HIS A 32 11.77 -5.56 3.80
CA HIS A 32 11.44 -4.45 2.89
C HIS A 32 11.00 -3.19 3.63
N HIS A 33 10.70 -3.33 4.91
CA HIS A 33 10.20 -2.24 5.74
C HIS A 33 10.92 -2.28 7.08
N LEU A 34 11.34 -1.11 7.53
CA LEU A 34 11.93 -0.87 8.85
C LEU A 34 11.05 0.09 9.62
N PRO A 35 10.50 -0.32 10.77
CA PRO A 35 9.92 0.61 11.72
C PRO A 35 10.97 1.59 12.22
N VAL A 36 10.64 2.87 12.16
CA VAL A 36 11.43 3.96 12.73
C VAL A 36 10.97 4.16 14.16
N THR A 37 11.91 4.09 15.10
CA THR A 37 11.61 4.22 16.53
C THR A 37 12.53 5.21 17.22
N SER A 38 12.04 5.87 18.25
CA SER A 38 12.88 6.60 19.21
C SER A 38 12.49 6.22 20.61
N SER A 39 13.46 5.80 21.42
CA SER A 39 13.21 5.27 22.78
C SER A 39 12.12 4.18 22.80
N LYS A 40 12.12 3.30 21.80
CA LYS A 40 11.13 2.24 21.53
C LYS A 40 9.74 2.72 21.09
N LYS A 41 9.43 4.01 21.11
CA LYS A 41 8.18 4.52 20.55
C LYS A 41 8.22 4.45 19.04
N PHE A 42 7.13 3.98 18.44
CA PHE A 42 6.98 3.93 17.01
C PHE A 42 6.72 5.33 16.46
N LEU A 43 7.50 5.76 15.47
CA LEU A 43 7.38 7.06 14.81
C LEU A 43 6.84 6.95 13.38
N GLY A 44 7.16 5.87 12.68
CA GLY A 44 6.79 5.67 11.28
C GLY A 44 7.52 4.49 10.67
N MET A 45 7.47 4.38 9.37
CA MET A 45 8.14 3.34 8.60
C MET A 45 9.01 3.93 7.49
N VAL A 46 10.12 3.27 7.17
CA VAL A 46 10.85 3.47 5.92
C VAL A 46 10.97 2.12 5.22
N GLY A 47 10.79 2.12 3.89
CA GLY A 47 10.84 0.91 3.09
C GLY A 47 11.36 1.17 1.69
N PHE A 48 11.52 0.11 0.91
CA PHE A 48 11.91 0.24 -0.50
C PHE A 48 10.88 1.05 -1.31
N ASP A 49 9.59 1.01 -0.94
CA ASP A 49 8.53 1.85 -1.49
C ASP A 49 8.81 3.34 -1.33
N SER A 50 9.18 3.76 -0.12
CA SER A 50 9.54 5.16 0.16
C SER A 50 10.75 5.63 -0.67
N LEU A 51 11.67 4.70 -0.93
CA LEU A 51 12.89 4.95 -1.72
C LEU A 51 12.59 4.98 -3.22
N LEU A 52 11.72 4.10 -3.72
CA LEU A 52 11.35 4.03 -5.13
C LEU A 52 10.60 5.27 -5.61
N ARG A 53 9.67 5.77 -4.80
CA ARG A 53 8.86 6.95 -5.14
C ARG A 53 9.69 8.21 -5.37
N ARG A 54 10.93 8.23 -4.90
CA ARG A 54 11.85 9.38 -5.05
C ARG A 54 13.02 9.04 -5.95
N SER A 55 13.11 9.67 -7.11
CA SER A 55 14.08 9.34 -8.15
C SER A 55 15.55 9.61 -7.77
N VAL A 56 15.82 10.54 -6.86
CA VAL A 56 17.19 10.89 -6.43
C VAL A 56 17.18 11.28 -4.96
N ILE A 57 17.72 10.43 -4.10
CA ILE A 57 17.91 10.72 -2.68
C ILE A 57 19.37 10.45 -2.34
N PRO A 58 20.11 11.43 -1.80
CA PRO A 58 21.42 11.16 -1.25
C PRO A 58 21.32 10.11 -0.14
N VAL A 59 22.14 9.07 -0.20
CA VAL A 59 22.15 7.99 0.81
C VAL A 59 22.52 8.48 2.21
N SER A 60 23.15 9.65 2.32
CA SER A 60 23.43 10.37 3.57
C SER A 60 22.22 11.09 4.18
N THR A 61 21.08 11.12 3.47
CA THR A 61 19.84 11.71 3.99
C THR A 61 19.39 10.97 5.24
N LYS A 62 18.89 11.70 6.24
CA LYS A 62 18.34 11.11 7.46
C LYS A 62 17.02 10.35 7.17
N VAL A 63 16.81 9.26 7.88
CA VAL A 63 15.59 8.45 7.81
C VAL A 63 14.35 9.29 8.12
N SER A 64 14.43 10.22 9.06
CA SER A 64 13.34 11.14 9.42
C SER A 64 12.78 11.96 8.24
N THR A 65 13.60 12.20 7.19
CA THR A 65 13.15 12.92 5.98
C THR A 65 12.28 12.07 5.06
N LEU A 66 12.42 10.74 5.13
CA LEU A 66 11.79 9.79 4.23
C LEU A 66 10.82 8.85 4.90
N MET A 67 10.89 8.76 6.24
CA MET A 67 9.94 7.92 6.95
C MET A 67 8.53 8.41 6.63
N GLU A 68 7.69 7.45 6.37
CA GLU A 68 6.27 7.67 6.17
C GLU A 68 5.53 7.16 7.39
N TYR A 69 4.49 7.86 7.75
CA TYR A 69 3.63 7.41 8.81
C TYR A 69 2.90 6.14 8.37
N GLY A 70 3.01 5.10 9.20
CA GLY A 70 2.43 3.79 8.93
C GLY A 70 1.23 3.53 9.83
N PRO A 71 0.31 2.66 9.38
CA PRO A 71 -0.79 2.21 10.21
C PRO A 71 -0.27 1.46 11.45
N ARG A 72 -1.02 1.57 12.53
CA ARG A 72 -0.74 0.90 13.81
C ARG A 72 -1.86 -0.05 14.15
N GLY A 73 -1.52 -1.24 14.56
CA GLY A 73 -2.44 -2.21 15.12
C GLY A 73 -2.15 -2.46 16.59
N LYS A 74 -3.10 -3.05 17.26
CA LYS A 74 -2.95 -3.54 18.64
C LYS A 74 -2.77 -5.06 18.64
N GLU A 75 -2.23 -5.61 19.73
CA GLU A 75 -1.97 -7.04 19.87
C GLU A 75 -3.24 -7.90 19.75
N ASP A 76 -4.36 -7.37 20.18
CA ASP A 76 -5.68 -7.99 20.15
C ASP A 76 -6.48 -7.73 18.85
N SER A 77 -5.94 -6.96 17.92
CA SER A 77 -6.57 -6.73 16.60
C SER A 77 -6.74 -8.06 15.86
N SER A 78 -7.83 -8.20 15.10
CA SER A 78 -8.00 -9.36 14.22
C SER A 78 -7.06 -9.30 13.01
N ALA A 79 -6.76 -10.45 12.41
CA ALA A 79 -5.97 -10.50 11.17
C ALA A 79 -6.64 -9.72 10.02
N ILE A 80 -7.98 -9.70 10.00
CA ILE A 80 -8.76 -8.98 8.98
C ILE A 80 -8.68 -7.47 9.22
N ASP A 81 -8.73 -7.01 10.50
CA ASP A 81 -8.56 -5.59 10.82
C ASP A 81 -7.17 -5.09 10.40
N ILE A 82 -6.13 -5.92 10.64
CA ILE A 82 -4.77 -5.60 10.19
C ILE A 82 -4.69 -5.58 8.66
N ALA A 83 -5.30 -6.54 7.96
CA ALA A 83 -5.38 -6.53 6.50
C ALA A 83 -6.08 -5.27 5.98
N LYS A 84 -7.17 -4.86 6.63
CA LYS A 84 -7.88 -3.63 6.30
C LYS A 84 -7.02 -2.37 6.53
N LEU A 85 -6.29 -2.29 7.62
CA LEU A 85 -5.33 -1.19 7.86
C LEU A 85 -4.27 -1.12 6.76
N MET A 86 -3.80 -2.26 6.24
CA MET A 86 -2.85 -2.29 5.12
C MET A 86 -3.48 -1.74 3.84
N VAL A 87 -4.68 -2.22 3.49
CA VAL A 87 -5.40 -1.81 2.27
C VAL A 87 -5.77 -0.33 2.33
N ASP A 88 -6.38 0.11 3.44
CA ASP A 88 -6.85 1.50 3.61
C ASP A 88 -5.68 2.51 3.57
N ALA A 89 -4.51 2.13 4.09
CA ALA A 89 -3.33 2.97 4.10
C ALA A 89 -2.44 2.80 2.85
N GLY A 90 -2.74 1.86 1.96
CA GLY A 90 -1.86 1.49 0.84
C GLY A 90 -0.49 1.00 1.30
N ARG A 91 -0.43 0.24 2.42
CA ARG A 91 0.81 -0.20 3.05
C ARG A 91 0.93 -1.72 3.10
N LYS A 92 2.14 -2.20 2.93
CA LYS A 92 2.47 -3.65 2.94
C LYS A 92 2.94 -4.14 4.32
N ALA A 93 2.92 -3.27 5.34
CA ALA A 93 3.27 -3.59 6.72
C ALA A 93 2.53 -2.70 7.73
N VAL A 94 2.23 -3.27 8.90
CA VAL A 94 1.60 -2.59 10.03
C VAL A 94 2.47 -2.80 11.28
N ALA A 95 2.78 -1.71 11.99
CA ALA A 95 3.42 -1.78 13.30
C ALA A 95 2.40 -2.18 14.36
N ILE A 96 2.76 -3.11 15.23
CA ILE A 96 1.94 -3.46 16.39
C ILE A 96 2.54 -2.75 17.61
N VAL A 97 1.71 -1.97 18.27
CA VAL A 97 2.13 -1.12 19.39
C VAL A 97 1.30 -1.42 20.65
N ASP A 98 1.91 -1.19 21.80
CA ASP A 98 1.22 -1.22 23.09
C ASP A 98 0.47 0.10 23.37
N ASP A 99 -0.12 0.23 24.56
CA ASP A 99 -0.88 1.42 24.94
C ASP A 99 0.00 2.66 25.19
N ASP A 100 1.31 2.47 25.38
CA ASP A 100 2.30 3.54 25.48
C ASP A 100 2.92 3.92 24.12
N GLU A 101 2.34 3.43 23.00
CA GLU A 101 2.86 3.60 21.61
C GLU A 101 4.25 2.97 21.38
N LYS A 102 4.68 2.02 22.25
CA LYS A 102 5.92 1.29 22.04
C LYS A 102 5.72 0.17 21.03
N LEU A 103 6.69 -0.01 20.14
CA LEU A 103 6.68 -1.07 19.16
C LEU A 103 6.87 -2.43 19.85
N ILE A 104 5.90 -3.33 19.69
CA ILE A 104 5.91 -4.70 20.23
C ILE A 104 5.93 -5.77 19.13
N GLY A 105 5.68 -5.41 17.89
CA GLY A 105 5.69 -6.33 16.77
C GLY A 105 5.50 -5.63 15.42
N ILE A 106 5.62 -6.41 14.36
CA ILE A 106 5.29 -6.01 12.99
C ILE A 106 4.53 -7.15 12.30
N ILE A 107 3.56 -6.79 11.48
CA ILE A 107 2.86 -7.71 10.58
C ILE A 107 3.00 -7.18 9.17
N THR A 108 3.40 -8.05 8.25
CA THR A 108 3.49 -7.75 6.81
C THR A 108 2.41 -8.49 6.03
N THR A 109 2.19 -8.11 4.78
CA THR A 109 1.30 -8.85 3.87
C THR A 109 1.66 -10.33 3.82
N THR A 110 2.96 -10.66 3.77
CA THR A 110 3.45 -12.03 3.78
C THR A 110 3.01 -12.80 5.04
N ASP A 111 3.02 -12.17 6.21
CA ASP A 111 2.61 -12.82 7.47
C ASP A 111 1.10 -13.13 7.46
N ILE A 112 0.27 -12.27 6.87
CA ILE A 112 -1.16 -12.51 6.70
C ILE A 112 -1.39 -13.65 5.70
N ILE A 113 -0.73 -13.61 4.52
CA ILE A 113 -0.92 -14.60 3.47
C ILE A 113 -0.45 -16.00 3.91
N LYS A 114 0.64 -16.11 4.66
CA LYS A 114 1.07 -17.38 5.27
C LYS A 114 0.04 -17.98 6.24
N ASN A 115 -0.84 -17.16 6.79
CA ASN A 115 -1.93 -17.56 7.67
C ASN A 115 -3.30 -17.49 6.99
N ILE A 116 -3.37 -17.33 5.68
CA ILE A 116 -4.62 -17.08 4.93
C ILE A 116 -5.66 -18.18 5.14
N SER A 117 -5.24 -19.44 5.28
CA SER A 117 -6.13 -20.57 5.53
C SER A 117 -6.87 -20.51 6.87
N LYS A 118 -6.44 -19.65 7.79
CA LYS A 118 -7.18 -19.36 9.04
C LYS A 118 -8.26 -18.30 8.85
N ILE A 119 -8.28 -17.62 7.72
CA ILE A 119 -9.14 -16.47 7.42
C ILE A 119 -10.16 -16.85 6.35
N ILE A 120 -9.71 -17.45 5.24
CA ILE A 120 -10.53 -17.96 4.14
C ILE A 120 -10.21 -19.42 3.89
N ASN A 121 -11.06 -20.10 3.13
CA ASN A 121 -10.77 -21.43 2.61
C ASN A 121 -10.22 -21.30 1.16
N PRO A 122 -8.89 -21.35 0.94
CA PRO A 122 -8.34 -21.13 -0.40
C PRO A 122 -8.76 -22.19 -1.44
N SER A 123 -9.29 -23.35 -0.99
CA SER A 123 -9.73 -24.41 -1.90
C SER A 123 -11.03 -24.06 -2.64
N GLU A 124 -11.76 -23.06 -2.18
CA GLU A 124 -13.01 -22.59 -2.80
C GLU A 124 -12.77 -21.61 -3.95
N TYR A 125 -11.53 -21.16 -4.14
CA TYR A 125 -11.16 -20.17 -5.13
C TYR A 125 -10.27 -20.78 -6.22
N LYS A 126 -10.48 -20.32 -7.45
CA LYS A 126 -9.53 -20.44 -8.55
C LYS A 126 -8.66 -19.19 -8.62
N VAL A 127 -7.51 -19.30 -9.23
CA VAL A 127 -6.59 -18.16 -9.43
C VAL A 127 -7.29 -17.05 -10.23
N GLY A 128 -8.06 -17.42 -11.26
CA GLY A 128 -8.81 -16.50 -12.09
C GLY A 128 -9.90 -15.70 -11.39
N ASP A 129 -10.39 -16.18 -10.22
CA ASP A 129 -11.41 -15.47 -9.44
C ASP A 129 -10.85 -14.22 -8.74
N ILE A 130 -9.53 -14.20 -8.50
CA ILE A 130 -8.87 -13.19 -7.68
C ILE A 130 -7.82 -12.38 -8.46
N MET A 131 -7.21 -12.95 -9.52
CA MET A 131 -6.14 -12.29 -10.27
C MET A 131 -6.53 -10.93 -10.82
N SER A 132 -5.58 -10.01 -10.86
CA SER A 132 -5.66 -8.81 -11.67
C SER A 132 -5.35 -9.14 -13.13
N LYS A 133 -6.22 -8.68 -14.06
CA LYS A 133 -6.08 -8.93 -15.52
C LYS A 133 -5.15 -7.91 -16.16
N GLU A 134 -4.65 -8.25 -17.36
CA GLU A 134 -3.80 -7.38 -18.18
C GLU A 134 -2.54 -6.91 -17.44
N PRO A 135 -1.66 -7.84 -17.02
CA PRO A 135 -0.49 -7.47 -16.23
C PRO A 135 0.47 -6.62 -17.04
N ILE A 136 1.03 -5.61 -16.40
CA ILE A 136 2.12 -4.83 -17.00
C ILE A 136 3.38 -5.69 -16.97
N THR A 137 4.03 -5.83 -18.13
CA THR A 137 5.24 -6.64 -18.32
C THR A 137 6.41 -5.81 -18.81
N VAL A 138 7.62 -6.32 -18.65
CA VAL A 138 8.84 -5.78 -19.26
C VAL A 138 9.49 -6.86 -20.14
N ASN A 139 10.24 -6.42 -21.18
CA ASN A 139 10.95 -7.35 -22.03
C ASN A 139 12.27 -7.77 -21.38
N GLU A 140 12.68 -9.02 -21.60
CA GLU A 140 13.95 -9.54 -21.06
C GLU A 140 15.19 -8.80 -21.57
N ASP A 141 15.10 -8.16 -22.74
CA ASP A 141 16.15 -7.35 -23.33
C ASP A 141 16.06 -5.86 -22.97
N ASP A 142 15.05 -5.44 -22.19
CA ASP A 142 14.95 -4.09 -21.66
C ASP A 142 16.08 -3.80 -20.66
N ASP A 143 16.37 -2.52 -20.46
CA ASP A 143 17.29 -2.08 -19.42
C ASP A 143 16.59 -2.13 -18.05
N VAL A 144 17.31 -2.50 -17.01
CA VAL A 144 16.81 -2.55 -15.61
C VAL A 144 16.19 -1.21 -15.19
N ASP A 145 16.73 -0.09 -15.65
CA ASP A 145 16.18 1.25 -15.37
C ASP A 145 14.73 1.41 -15.85
N LEU A 146 14.37 0.78 -16.98
CA LEU A 146 12.98 0.79 -17.46
C LEU A 146 12.09 -0.04 -16.52
N ALA A 147 12.55 -1.20 -16.06
CA ALA A 147 11.81 -2.01 -15.09
C ALA A 147 11.58 -1.25 -13.78
N ILE A 148 12.61 -0.57 -13.25
CA ILE A 148 12.51 0.27 -12.04
C ILE A 148 11.50 1.41 -12.25
N LYS A 149 11.57 2.09 -13.39
CA LYS A 149 10.62 3.15 -13.72
C LYS A 149 9.18 2.61 -13.78
N THR A 150 9.00 1.48 -14.45
CA THR A 150 7.68 0.83 -14.56
C THR A 150 7.15 0.44 -13.18
N MET A 151 7.97 -0.20 -12.31
CA MET A 151 7.59 -0.52 -10.93
C MET A 151 7.14 0.72 -10.16
N ARG A 152 7.86 1.83 -10.31
CA ARG A 152 7.52 3.11 -9.67
C ARG A 152 6.18 3.66 -10.17
N ASP A 153 5.98 3.63 -11.47
CA ASP A 153 4.79 4.22 -12.11
C ASP A 153 3.50 3.48 -11.72
N ILE A 154 3.60 2.17 -11.38
CA ILE A 154 2.46 1.33 -10.96
C ILE A 154 2.44 1.00 -9.45
N ASP A 155 3.40 1.52 -8.68
CA ASP A 155 3.59 1.25 -7.23
C ASP A 155 3.71 -0.25 -6.89
N GLU A 156 4.37 -1.03 -7.78
CA GLU A 156 4.64 -2.45 -7.59
C GLU A 156 6.12 -2.75 -7.51
N PHE A 157 6.49 -3.87 -6.85
CA PHE A 157 7.89 -4.24 -6.58
C PHE A 157 8.38 -5.42 -7.40
N SER A 158 7.49 -5.97 -8.22
CA SER A 158 7.77 -7.14 -9.04
C SER A 158 7.04 -7.02 -10.37
N LEU A 159 7.70 -7.39 -11.47
CA LEU A 159 7.11 -7.37 -12.81
C LEU A 159 7.34 -8.71 -13.50
N PRO A 160 6.34 -9.23 -14.23
CA PRO A 160 6.55 -10.32 -15.17
C PRO A 160 7.48 -9.89 -16.30
N VAL A 161 8.39 -10.77 -16.67
CA VAL A 161 9.33 -10.58 -17.77
C VAL A 161 8.93 -11.47 -18.95
N VAL A 162 8.91 -10.90 -20.15
CA VAL A 162 8.54 -11.60 -21.38
C VAL A 162 9.64 -11.48 -22.42
N ASN A 163 9.69 -12.46 -23.35
CA ASN A 163 10.56 -12.39 -24.53
C ASN A 163 9.89 -11.60 -25.67
N GLU A 164 10.57 -11.52 -26.82
CA GLU A 164 10.08 -10.86 -28.03
C GLU A 164 8.72 -11.39 -28.57
N TYR A 165 8.36 -12.64 -28.21
CA TYR A 165 7.08 -13.27 -28.58
C TYR A 165 5.98 -13.05 -27.56
N GLY A 166 6.25 -12.27 -26.48
CA GLY A 166 5.32 -12.02 -25.39
C GLY A 166 5.15 -13.20 -24.42
N LYS A 167 6.04 -14.23 -24.50
CA LYS A 167 6.01 -15.38 -23.58
C LYS A 167 6.74 -15.08 -22.30
N LEU A 168 6.20 -15.55 -21.18
CA LEU A 168 6.79 -15.40 -19.86
C LEU A 168 8.15 -16.10 -19.78
N THR A 169 9.19 -15.38 -19.38
CA THR A 169 10.55 -15.91 -19.21
C THR A 169 11.06 -15.77 -17.77
N GLY A 170 10.52 -14.82 -17.00
CA GLY A 170 10.97 -14.58 -15.63
C GLY A 170 10.09 -13.63 -14.86
N ILE A 171 10.55 -13.29 -13.67
CA ILE A 171 10.07 -12.21 -12.82
C ILE A 171 11.29 -11.37 -12.45
N ILE A 172 11.13 -10.05 -12.48
CA ILE A 172 12.13 -9.14 -11.90
C ILE A 172 11.54 -8.53 -10.63
N ASN A 173 12.26 -8.63 -9.50
CA ASN A 173 11.86 -8.03 -8.24
C ASN A 173 12.83 -6.91 -7.88
N ILE A 174 12.35 -5.93 -7.12
CA ILE A 174 13.18 -4.81 -6.67
C ILE A 174 14.39 -5.27 -5.84
N GLU A 175 14.26 -6.37 -5.11
CA GLU A 175 15.32 -6.91 -4.27
C GLU A 175 16.49 -7.47 -5.10
N ASP A 176 16.18 -8.02 -6.28
CA ASP A 176 17.17 -8.75 -7.10
C ASP A 176 18.26 -7.80 -7.62
N PHE A 177 17.88 -6.57 -7.94
CA PHE A 177 18.85 -5.56 -8.35
C PHE A 177 19.21 -4.55 -7.25
N SER A 178 18.43 -4.45 -6.17
CA SER A 178 18.69 -3.48 -5.11
C SER A 178 20.06 -3.68 -4.45
N ARG A 179 20.52 -4.93 -4.34
CA ARG A 179 21.87 -5.26 -3.83
C ARG A 179 22.98 -4.70 -4.73
N ALA A 180 22.83 -4.80 -6.03
CA ALA A 180 23.77 -4.23 -7.00
C ALA A 180 23.58 -2.71 -7.10
N TYR A 181 22.33 -2.27 -7.18
CA TYR A 181 21.92 -0.88 -7.33
C TYR A 181 22.42 0.04 -6.20
N TRP A 182 22.28 -0.39 -4.94
CA TRP A 182 22.62 0.47 -3.80
C TRP A 182 24.07 0.31 -3.35
N ARG A 183 24.68 -0.86 -3.50
CA ARG A 183 26.09 -1.10 -3.14
C ARG A 183 27.07 -0.29 -3.97
N ASP A 184 26.76 -0.09 -5.25
CA ASP A 184 27.64 0.66 -6.15
C ASP A 184 27.41 2.18 -6.05
N LYS A 185 26.25 2.61 -5.55
CA LYS A 185 25.93 4.02 -5.35
C LYS A 185 26.79 4.71 -4.28
N GLU A 186 27.30 3.97 -3.30
CA GLU A 186 28.23 4.49 -2.29
C GLU A 186 29.63 4.76 -2.84
N LYS A 187 30.01 4.08 -3.93
CA LYS A 187 31.38 4.10 -4.49
C LYS A 187 31.52 4.95 -5.75
N MET A 188 30.44 5.33 -6.40
CA MET A 188 30.44 6.00 -7.69
C MET A 188 29.95 7.44 -7.59
N SER A 189 30.52 8.33 -8.40
CA SER A 189 29.94 9.64 -8.64
C SER A 189 28.57 9.49 -9.34
N GLN A 190 27.65 10.41 -9.09
CA GLN A 190 26.29 10.38 -9.63
C GLN A 190 26.25 10.16 -11.17
N GLY A 191 27.21 10.68 -11.90
CA GLY A 191 27.30 10.57 -13.36
C GLY A 191 27.83 9.21 -13.85
N GLU A 192 28.68 8.53 -13.09
CA GLU A 192 29.19 7.18 -13.41
C GLU A 192 28.15 6.11 -13.11
N TYR A 193 27.38 6.29 -12.06
CA TYR A 193 26.30 5.43 -11.67
C TYR A 193 25.25 5.28 -12.78
N TYR A 194 24.70 6.40 -13.28
CA TYR A 194 23.72 6.37 -14.38
C TYR A 194 24.26 5.81 -15.69
N ARG A 195 25.58 5.94 -15.94
CA ARG A 195 26.22 5.37 -17.14
C ARG A 195 26.40 3.86 -17.08
N ASN A 196 26.50 3.28 -15.90
CA ASN A 196 26.74 1.83 -15.74
C ASN A 196 25.45 1.03 -15.59
N MET A 197 24.38 1.62 -15.06
CA MET A 197 23.08 0.96 -14.91
C MET A 197 22.38 0.71 -16.26
N GLY A 198 22.48 1.62 -17.23
CA GLY A 198 21.93 1.43 -18.59
C GLY A 198 22.59 0.33 -19.42
N LYS A 199 23.41 -0.54 -18.79
CA LYS A 199 24.02 -1.71 -19.42
C LYS A 199 23.55 -3.05 -18.88
N ILE A 200 22.79 -3.05 -17.76
CA ILE A 200 22.27 -4.28 -17.15
C ILE A 200 20.92 -4.55 -17.77
N LYS A 201 20.79 -5.71 -18.41
CA LYS A 201 19.52 -6.16 -18.98
C LYS A 201 18.67 -6.88 -17.93
N VAL A 202 17.35 -6.81 -18.10
CA VAL A 202 16.40 -7.49 -17.23
C VAL A 202 16.71 -8.99 -17.12
N LYS A 203 17.08 -9.64 -18.24
CA LYS A 203 17.45 -11.07 -18.26
C LYS A 203 18.67 -11.42 -17.40
N ASP A 204 19.54 -10.47 -17.10
CA ASP A 204 20.73 -10.70 -16.30
C ASP A 204 20.45 -10.75 -14.79
N VAL A 205 19.27 -10.26 -14.36
CA VAL A 205 18.87 -10.13 -12.95
C VAL A 205 17.52 -10.76 -12.63
N MET A 206 16.73 -11.16 -13.63
CA MET A 206 15.45 -11.82 -13.42
C MET A 206 15.60 -13.19 -12.76
N VAL A 207 14.56 -13.62 -12.06
CA VAL A 207 14.46 -14.93 -11.42
C VAL A 207 13.40 -15.79 -12.11
N PRO A 208 13.43 -17.13 -11.95
CA PRO A 208 12.41 -18.02 -12.50
C PRO A 208 11.01 -17.61 -12.04
N PRO A 209 10.00 -17.62 -12.92
CA PRO A 209 8.65 -17.19 -12.58
C PRO A 209 7.89 -18.25 -11.81
N VAL A 210 7.10 -17.84 -10.82
CA VAL A 210 5.96 -18.63 -10.34
C VAL A 210 4.79 -18.33 -11.28
N PHE A 211 4.17 -19.37 -11.80
CA PHE A 211 3.05 -19.21 -12.72
C PHE A 211 1.94 -20.24 -12.47
N SER A 212 0.74 -19.87 -12.89
CA SER A 212 -0.47 -20.67 -12.84
C SER A 212 -1.32 -20.46 -14.07
N LYS A 213 -2.34 -21.29 -14.25
CA LYS A 213 -3.43 -21.03 -15.18
C LYS A 213 -4.63 -20.47 -14.45
N GLU A 214 -5.52 -19.81 -15.19
CA GLU A 214 -6.74 -19.20 -14.64
C GLU A 214 -7.62 -20.20 -13.87
N GLU A 215 -7.69 -21.45 -14.36
CA GLU A 215 -8.47 -22.54 -13.75
C GLU A 215 -7.77 -23.25 -12.58
N ASP A 216 -6.50 -22.99 -12.34
CA ASP A 216 -5.76 -23.61 -11.24
C ASP A 216 -6.35 -23.23 -9.86
N SER A 217 -6.24 -24.17 -8.91
CA SER A 217 -6.64 -23.91 -7.52
C SER A 217 -5.75 -22.87 -6.86
N LEU A 218 -6.37 -21.95 -6.15
CA LEU A 218 -5.65 -20.95 -5.34
C LEU A 218 -4.69 -21.61 -4.34
N THR A 219 -5.11 -22.72 -3.71
CA THR A 219 -4.26 -23.48 -2.77
C THR A 219 -2.94 -23.92 -3.41
N LYS A 220 -2.99 -24.43 -4.66
CA LYS A 220 -1.78 -24.86 -5.40
C LYS A 220 -0.87 -23.66 -5.68
N CYS A 221 -1.46 -22.57 -6.15
CA CYS A 221 -0.70 -21.34 -6.44
C CYS A 221 -0.02 -20.76 -5.19
N LEU A 222 -0.74 -20.65 -4.08
CA LEU A 222 -0.17 -20.16 -2.81
C LEU A 222 0.97 -21.03 -2.30
N LYS A 223 0.86 -22.36 -2.46
CA LYS A 223 1.94 -23.28 -2.10
C LYS A 223 3.19 -23.05 -2.95
N GLN A 224 3.04 -22.88 -4.25
CA GLN A 224 4.15 -22.57 -5.15
C GLN A 224 4.79 -21.20 -4.81
N MET A 225 3.98 -20.19 -4.52
CA MET A 225 4.46 -18.87 -4.08
C MET A 225 5.29 -18.97 -2.79
N ASP A 226 4.85 -19.77 -1.80
CA ASP A 226 5.58 -19.94 -0.54
C ASP A 226 6.89 -20.72 -0.74
N GLU A 227 6.85 -21.84 -1.50
CA GLU A 227 8.04 -22.66 -1.82
C GLU A 227 9.12 -21.87 -2.56
N MET A 228 8.73 -20.99 -3.48
CA MET A 228 9.63 -20.14 -4.26
C MET A 228 9.91 -18.78 -3.58
N ASN A 229 9.36 -18.54 -2.39
CA ASN A 229 9.39 -17.25 -1.70
C ASN A 229 9.00 -16.07 -2.61
N SER A 230 8.06 -16.29 -3.52
CA SER A 230 7.54 -15.28 -4.45
C SER A 230 6.32 -14.56 -3.88
N LYS A 231 6.22 -13.26 -4.11
CA LYS A 231 5.07 -12.43 -3.72
C LYS A 231 4.05 -12.29 -4.84
N ILE A 232 4.40 -12.80 -6.03
CA ILE A 232 3.53 -12.78 -7.21
C ILE A 232 3.50 -14.15 -7.87
N CYS A 233 2.36 -14.45 -8.50
CA CYS A 233 2.18 -15.56 -9.41
C CYS A 233 1.64 -15.01 -10.74
N VAL A 234 2.33 -15.30 -11.84
CA VAL A 234 1.90 -14.85 -13.16
C VAL A 234 0.91 -15.84 -13.74
N VAL A 235 -0.26 -15.37 -14.16
CA VAL A 235 -1.28 -16.22 -14.78
C VAL A 235 -1.05 -16.21 -16.29
N VAL A 236 -0.91 -17.39 -16.87
CA VAL A 236 -0.57 -17.54 -18.28
C VAL A 236 -1.66 -18.29 -19.06
N ASP A 237 -1.76 -17.99 -20.34
CA ASP A 237 -2.59 -18.72 -21.30
C ASP A 237 -1.89 -20.01 -21.79
N ASN A 238 -2.50 -20.70 -22.77
CA ASN A 238 -1.94 -21.92 -23.35
C ASN A 238 -0.71 -21.67 -24.22
N GLU A 239 -0.44 -20.44 -24.65
CA GLU A 239 0.75 -20.02 -25.39
C GLU A 239 1.88 -19.55 -24.47
N PHE A 240 1.66 -19.63 -23.12
CA PHE A 240 2.56 -19.15 -22.08
C PHE A 240 2.72 -17.62 -22.08
N LYS A 241 1.70 -16.89 -22.51
CA LYS A 241 1.64 -15.43 -22.43
C LYS A 241 0.94 -14.98 -21.15
N PRO A 242 1.46 -13.97 -20.42
CA PRO A 242 0.81 -13.40 -19.25
C PRO A 242 -0.57 -12.83 -19.58
N ILE A 243 -1.61 -13.33 -18.92
CA ILE A 243 -3.00 -12.82 -19.02
C ILE A 243 -3.50 -12.21 -17.71
N GLY A 244 -2.80 -12.47 -16.62
CA GLY A 244 -3.11 -11.95 -15.29
C GLY A 244 -1.92 -12.06 -14.36
N ILE A 245 -2.08 -11.47 -13.20
CA ILE A 245 -1.14 -11.55 -12.09
C ILE A 245 -1.92 -11.70 -10.79
N LEU A 246 -1.46 -12.58 -9.91
CA LEU A 246 -1.94 -12.72 -8.55
C LEU A 246 -0.86 -12.25 -7.59
N THR A 247 -1.14 -11.22 -6.82
CA THR A 247 -0.23 -10.63 -5.85
C THR A 247 -0.73 -10.83 -4.42
N HIS A 248 0.12 -10.58 -3.43
CA HIS A 248 -0.34 -10.51 -2.03
C HIS A 248 -1.36 -9.40 -1.80
N SER A 249 -1.34 -8.32 -2.60
CA SER A 249 -2.32 -7.23 -2.52
C SER A 249 -3.71 -7.69 -2.96
N ASP A 250 -3.82 -8.43 -4.07
CA ASP A 250 -5.10 -9.00 -4.54
C ASP A 250 -5.72 -9.92 -3.47
N LEU A 251 -4.89 -10.71 -2.78
CA LEU A 251 -5.33 -11.59 -1.70
C LEU A 251 -5.78 -10.81 -0.46
N LEU A 252 -5.12 -9.70 -0.12
CA LEU A 252 -5.56 -8.83 0.97
C LEU A 252 -6.91 -8.19 0.65
N ASP A 253 -7.10 -7.72 -0.58
CA ASP A 253 -8.38 -7.15 -1.01
C ASP A 253 -9.51 -8.16 -0.88
N GLU A 254 -9.26 -9.44 -1.21
CA GLU A 254 -10.24 -10.50 -1.04
C GLU A 254 -10.56 -10.76 0.44
N ILE A 255 -9.53 -10.80 1.31
CA ILE A 255 -9.72 -10.93 2.77
C ILE A 255 -10.57 -9.79 3.33
N VAL A 256 -10.33 -8.56 2.89
CA VAL A 256 -11.06 -7.37 3.38
C VAL A 256 -12.53 -7.38 2.95
N LYS A 257 -12.86 -7.95 1.78
CA LYS A 257 -14.25 -8.13 1.32
C LYS A 257 -15.07 -9.03 2.23
N LEU A 258 -14.43 -9.94 3.00
CA LEU A 258 -15.11 -10.82 3.94
C LEU A 258 -15.61 -10.12 5.20
N GLN A 259 -15.06 -8.94 5.53
CA GLN A 259 -15.67 -8.17 6.61
C GLN A 259 -17.08 -7.75 6.21
N PRO A 260 -18.10 -7.94 7.08
CA PRO A 260 -19.33 -7.20 6.95
C PRO A 260 -18.91 -5.73 6.85
N GLN A 261 -19.30 -5.06 5.78
CA GLN A 261 -18.95 -3.64 5.62
C GLN A 261 -19.70 -2.81 6.66
N GLU A 262 -19.29 -2.90 7.92
CA GLU A 262 -19.67 -1.97 8.97
C GLU A 262 -18.66 -0.83 8.94
N GLY A 263 -18.86 0.10 8.03
CA GLY A 263 -18.02 1.28 7.91
C GLY A 263 -18.02 1.85 6.50
N VAL A 264 -17.41 3.01 6.37
CA VAL A 264 -17.21 3.71 5.10
C VAL A 264 -15.73 3.60 4.75
N LEU A 265 -15.42 3.09 3.57
CA LEU A 265 -14.06 3.15 3.03
C LEU A 265 -13.70 4.60 2.78
N VAL A 266 -12.65 5.10 3.43
CA VAL A 266 -12.19 6.49 3.31
C VAL A 266 -10.87 6.54 2.56
N ASN A 267 -10.87 7.16 1.39
CA ASN A 267 -9.67 7.42 0.60
C ASN A 267 -9.32 8.91 0.68
N ILE A 268 -8.11 9.23 1.06
CA ILE A 268 -7.61 10.60 1.18
C ILE A 268 -6.46 10.81 0.20
N SER A 269 -6.50 11.93 -0.56
CA SER A 269 -5.50 12.28 -1.57
C SER A 269 -5.27 13.78 -1.66
N GLY A 270 -4.21 14.20 -2.33
CA GLY A 270 -3.96 15.62 -2.69
C GLY A 270 -3.23 16.45 -1.64
N ILE A 271 -2.92 15.91 -0.47
CA ILE A 271 -2.18 16.62 0.59
C ILE A 271 -1.09 15.71 1.17
N ASN A 272 0.08 16.31 1.41
CA ASN A 272 1.10 15.70 2.24
C ASN A 272 0.91 16.20 3.67
N PHE A 273 0.34 15.37 4.53
CA PHE A 273 0.14 15.74 5.93
C PHE A 273 1.49 16.03 6.60
N PRO A 274 1.60 17.13 7.34
CA PRO A 274 2.86 17.52 8.00
C PRO A 274 3.27 16.53 9.10
N ASP A 275 2.30 15.83 9.68
CA ASP A 275 2.48 14.87 10.77
C ASP A 275 1.32 13.86 10.81
N LEU A 276 1.51 12.83 11.60
CA LEU A 276 0.54 11.76 11.85
C LEU A 276 -0.69 12.24 12.61
N GLU A 277 -0.46 13.08 13.60
CA GLU A 277 -1.54 13.57 14.46
C GLU A 277 -2.61 14.28 13.63
N THR A 278 -2.15 15.00 12.59
CA THR A 278 -3.05 15.65 11.62
C THR A 278 -3.87 14.63 10.83
N TYR A 279 -3.22 13.55 10.33
CA TYR A 279 -3.93 12.51 9.59
C TYR A 279 -4.94 11.77 10.50
N ASP A 280 -4.49 11.30 11.66
CA ASP A 280 -5.31 10.57 12.61
C ASP A 280 -6.51 11.41 13.05
N ARG A 281 -6.30 12.69 13.31
CA ARG A 281 -7.36 13.63 13.70
C ARG A 281 -8.39 13.86 12.59
N ILE A 282 -7.96 13.94 11.34
CA ILE A 282 -8.88 14.01 10.18
C ILE A 282 -9.69 12.72 10.10
N TYR A 283 -9.03 11.57 10.19
CA TYR A 283 -9.69 10.27 10.13
C TYR A 283 -10.71 10.10 11.27
N GLU A 284 -10.38 10.50 12.50
CA GLU A 284 -11.31 10.51 13.62
C GLU A 284 -12.54 11.41 13.38
N ILE A 285 -12.33 12.62 12.85
CA ILE A 285 -13.42 13.54 12.51
C ILE A 285 -14.36 12.86 11.52
N ILE A 286 -13.81 12.26 10.46
CA ILE A 286 -14.58 11.57 9.43
C ILE A 286 -15.38 10.41 10.04
N GLN A 287 -14.72 9.51 10.76
CA GLN A 287 -15.35 8.32 11.34
C GLN A 287 -16.48 8.71 12.33
N ARG A 288 -16.23 9.71 13.18
CA ARG A 288 -17.24 10.21 14.13
C ARG A 288 -18.45 10.79 13.42
N ARG A 289 -18.25 11.54 12.33
CA ARG A 289 -19.35 12.15 11.56
C ARG A 289 -20.14 11.13 10.75
N ILE A 290 -19.45 10.16 10.13
CA ILE A 290 -20.10 9.07 9.38
C ILE A 290 -21.01 8.22 10.28
N LYS A 291 -20.58 7.91 11.50
CA LYS A 291 -21.44 7.22 12.49
C LYS A 291 -22.74 8.00 12.76
N GLY A 292 -22.70 9.32 12.65
CA GLY A 292 -23.86 10.19 12.82
C GLY A 292 -24.81 10.24 11.61
N PHE A 293 -24.46 9.66 10.45
CA PHE A 293 -25.36 9.63 9.28
C PHE A 293 -26.52 8.63 9.44
N GLY A 294 -26.46 7.73 10.42
CA GLY A 294 -27.48 6.75 10.74
C GLY A 294 -27.60 5.62 9.71
N LYS A 295 -28.21 4.50 10.11
CA LYS A 295 -28.58 3.41 9.19
C LYS A 295 -29.85 3.82 8.44
N ILE A 296 -29.71 4.39 7.26
CA ILE A 296 -30.82 4.78 6.40
C ILE A 296 -30.87 3.81 5.23
N ASN A 297 -32.03 3.19 5.01
CA ASN A 297 -32.24 2.15 3.99
C ASN A 297 -31.70 2.60 2.60
N ARG A 298 -30.72 1.89 2.05
CA ARG A 298 -30.03 2.14 0.76
C ARG A 298 -29.23 3.46 0.64
N LEU A 299 -29.18 4.29 1.68
CA LEU A 299 -28.33 5.49 1.74
C LEU A 299 -27.14 5.32 2.69
N THR A 300 -26.89 4.07 3.12
CA THR A 300 -25.73 3.76 3.94
C THR A 300 -24.46 4.08 3.16
N PRO A 301 -23.59 4.95 3.68
CA PRO A 301 -22.30 5.27 3.06
C PRO A 301 -21.44 4.00 2.90
N LYS A 302 -20.77 3.87 1.75
CA LYS A 302 -19.87 2.75 1.43
C LYS A 302 -18.45 3.25 1.20
N ILE A 303 -18.31 4.30 0.37
CA ILE A 303 -17.00 4.83 0.00
C ILE A 303 -17.04 6.36 0.12
N LEU A 304 -16.04 6.92 0.77
CA LEU A 304 -15.77 8.35 0.84
C LEU A 304 -14.39 8.64 0.26
N ASN A 305 -14.34 9.28 -0.90
CA ASN A 305 -13.10 9.78 -1.47
C ASN A 305 -12.97 11.25 -1.15
N LEU A 306 -11.84 11.67 -0.60
CA LEU A 306 -11.50 13.04 -0.28
C LEU A 306 -10.25 13.46 -1.05
N HIS A 307 -10.33 14.64 -1.66
CA HIS A 307 -9.20 15.25 -2.33
C HIS A 307 -8.98 16.65 -1.75
N PHE A 308 -7.76 16.88 -1.26
CA PHE A 308 -7.35 18.13 -0.64
C PHE A 308 -6.49 18.96 -1.58
N GLU A 309 -6.62 20.27 -1.53
CA GLU A 309 -5.77 21.23 -2.22
C GLU A 309 -5.36 22.35 -1.25
N GLU A 310 -4.08 22.67 -1.23
CA GLU A 310 -3.53 23.79 -0.48
C GLU A 310 -3.34 25.00 -1.40
N HIS A 311 -3.88 26.12 -1.00
CA HIS A 311 -3.74 27.39 -1.72
C HIS A 311 -2.96 28.39 -0.86
N LYS A 312 -1.65 28.50 -1.12
CA LYS A 312 -0.78 29.47 -0.45
C LYS A 312 -1.06 30.87 -0.97
N GLN A 313 -1.36 31.80 -0.07
CA GLN A 313 -1.55 33.22 -0.40
C GLN A 313 -0.24 34.00 -0.26
N GLN A 314 -0.21 35.20 -0.83
CA GLN A 314 0.93 36.10 -0.72
C GLN A 314 1.19 36.57 0.74
N SER A 315 0.17 36.50 1.61
CA SER A 315 0.29 36.73 3.06
C SER A 315 1.01 35.63 3.82
N GLY A 316 1.28 34.48 3.20
CA GLY A 316 1.84 33.29 3.86
C GLY A 316 0.80 32.37 4.49
N GLU A 317 -0.47 32.77 4.53
CA GLU A 317 -1.56 31.92 5.02
C GLU A 317 -1.91 30.84 4.01
N ILE A 318 -2.28 29.65 4.50
CA ILE A 318 -2.69 28.51 3.69
C ILE A 318 -4.20 28.35 3.81
N LYS A 319 -4.88 28.38 2.67
CA LYS A 319 -6.28 28.03 2.56
C LYS A 319 -6.41 26.58 2.11
N TYR A 320 -7.13 25.78 2.84
CA TYR A 320 -7.41 24.38 2.53
C TYR A 320 -8.75 24.25 1.82
N SER A 321 -8.77 23.64 0.65
CA SER A 321 -10.00 23.21 0.01
C SER A 321 -10.08 21.69 -0.01
N VAL A 322 -11.25 21.14 0.24
CA VAL A 322 -11.51 19.71 0.22
C VAL A 322 -12.72 19.42 -0.65
N ARG A 323 -12.56 18.49 -1.58
CA ARG A 323 -13.64 17.94 -2.41
C ARG A 323 -13.91 16.53 -1.94
N GLY A 324 -15.18 16.17 -1.82
CA GLY A 324 -15.59 14.86 -1.38
C GLY A 324 -16.56 14.21 -2.36
N ARG A 325 -16.39 12.89 -2.53
CA ARG A 325 -17.33 12.03 -3.22
C ARG A 325 -17.74 10.91 -2.27
N LEU A 326 -19.01 10.94 -1.84
CA LEU A 326 -19.58 9.93 -0.95
C LEU A 326 -20.51 9.02 -1.76
N THR A 327 -20.14 7.74 -1.86
CA THR A 327 -20.93 6.72 -2.54
C THR A 327 -21.70 5.91 -1.51
N THR A 328 -23.01 5.80 -1.71
CA THR A 328 -23.92 4.94 -0.95
C THR A 328 -24.38 3.77 -1.82
N GLU A 329 -25.19 2.87 -1.28
CA GLU A 329 -25.74 1.76 -2.06
C GLU A 329 -26.58 2.20 -3.26
N SER A 330 -27.25 3.33 -3.18
CA SER A 330 -28.20 3.77 -4.22
C SER A 330 -27.81 5.05 -4.92
N ARG A 331 -26.86 5.84 -4.40
CA ARG A 331 -26.53 7.16 -4.94
C ARG A 331 -25.14 7.62 -4.56
N THR A 332 -24.55 8.48 -5.39
CA THR A 332 -23.31 9.19 -5.10
C THR A 332 -23.59 10.66 -4.87
N PHE A 333 -22.99 11.22 -3.81
CA PHE A 333 -23.06 12.61 -3.45
C PHE A 333 -21.70 13.27 -3.67
N TYR A 334 -21.72 14.54 -4.09
CA TYR A 334 -20.52 15.36 -4.28
C TYR A 334 -20.66 16.63 -3.45
N ALA A 335 -19.64 16.93 -2.67
CA ALA A 335 -19.58 18.13 -1.87
C ALA A 335 -18.19 18.76 -1.93
N ARG A 336 -18.12 20.03 -1.57
CA ARG A 336 -16.85 20.74 -1.41
C ARG A 336 -16.96 21.70 -0.24
N ALA A 337 -15.86 21.87 0.47
CA ALA A 337 -15.72 22.86 1.52
C ALA A 337 -14.34 23.49 1.46
N TRP A 338 -14.17 24.60 2.14
CA TRP A 338 -12.88 25.25 2.28
C TRP A 338 -12.84 26.06 3.57
N ASP A 339 -11.71 26.09 4.22
CA ASP A 339 -11.45 26.95 5.38
C ASP A 339 -9.95 27.21 5.49
N TRP A 340 -9.55 28.12 6.35
CA TRP A 340 -8.17 28.36 6.74
C TRP A 340 -7.69 27.34 7.77
N ASP A 341 -8.59 26.69 8.47
CA ASP A 341 -8.35 25.54 9.35
C ASP A 341 -8.70 24.24 8.62
N LEU A 342 -7.70 23.39 8.44
CA LEU A 342 -7.84 22.11 7.74
C LEU A 342 -8.94 21.22 8.35
N PHE A 343 -8.98 21.14 9.68
CA PHE A 343 -9.97 20.32 10.39
C PHE A 343 -11.39 20.87 10.28
N LYS A 344 -11.49 22.20 10.19
CA LYS A 344 -12.78 22.87 10.00
C LYS A 344 -13.30 22.62 8.58
N ALA A 345 -12.45 22.71 7.57
CA ALA A 345 -12.82 22.37 6.19
C ALA A 345 -13.38 20.95 6.09
N VAL A 346 -12.73 19.98 6.76
CA VAL A 346 -13.22 18.58 6.81
C VAL A 346 -14.58 18.51 7.51
N ARG A 347 -14.75 19.15 8.66
CA ARG A 347 -16.04 19.16 9.38
C ARG A 347 -17.17 19.73 8.54
N GLU A 348 -16.95 20.85 7.88
CA GLU A 348 -17.92 21.49 7.00
C GLU A 348 -18.33 20.59 5.82
N LEU A 349 -17.35 19.92 5.20
CA LEU A 349 -17.62 18.96 4.15
C LEU A 349 -18.51 17.81 4.65
N MET A 350 -18.20 17.25 5.81
CA MET A 350 -18.97 16.14 6.38
C MET A 350 -20.39 16.56 6.78
N ASP A 351 -20.56 17.79 7.27
CA ASP A 351 -21.87 18.36 7.59
C ASP A 351 -22.70 18.63 6.32
N GLU A 352 -22.05 18.98 5.21
CA GLU A 352 -22.72 19.07 3.90
C GLU A 352 -23.23 17.71 3.41
N PHE A 353 -22.41 16.65 3.49
CA PHE A 353 -22.86 15.31 3.17
C PHE A 353 -24.05 14.87 4.04
N LYS A 354 -24.01 15.17 5.33
CA LYS A 354 -25.13 14.86 6.24
C LYS A 354 -26.41 15.52 5.77
N ARG A 355 -26.38 16.84 5.47
CA ARG A 355 -27.54 17.57 4.95
C ARG A 355 -28.07 17.00 3.64
N MET A 356 -27.19 16.60 2.74
CA MET A 356 -27.59 15.99 1.45
C MET A 356 -28.28 14.65 1.64
N ILE A 357 -27.78 13.80 2.56
CA ILE A 357 -28.38 12.50 2.90
C ILE A 357 -29.74 12.70 3.57
N GLU A 358 -29.85 13.62 4.52
CA GLU A 358 -31.11 13.95 5.22
C GLU A 358 -32.18 14.43 4.25
N LYS A 359 -31.82 15.35 3.36
CA LYS A 359 -32.73 15.86 2.30
C LYS A 359 -33.19 14.75 1.35
N GLU A 360 -32.31 13.81 0.99
CA GLU A 360 -32.67 12.68 0.14
C GLU A 360 -33.60 11.71 0.87
N LYS A 361 -33.40 11.54 2.18
CA LYS A 361 -34.29 10.73 3.03
C LYS A 361 -35.70 11.32 3.08
N GLU A 362 -35.82 12.63 3.29
CA GLU A 362 -37.11 13.30 3.34
C GLU A 362 -37.89 13.16 2.03
N LYS A 363 -37.20 13.25 0.88
CA LYS A 363 -37.83 13.04 -0.43
C LYS A 363 -38.40 11.64 -0.58
N ARG A 364 -37.70 10.60 -0.10
CA ARG A 364 -38.14 9.19 -0.19
C ARG A 364 -39.20 8.80 0.82
N LEU A 365 -39.38 9.56 1.88
CA LEU A 365 -40.43 9.36 2.87
C LEU A 365 -41.72 10.10 2.49
N GLY A 366 -41.63 11.07 1.57
CA GLY A 366 -42.76 11.84 1.04
C GLY A 366 -43.33 11.25 -0.29
N GLU A 367 -42.68 10.22 -0.85
CA GLU A 367 -43.18 9.39 -1.95
C GLU A 367 -43.75 8.07 -1.38
#